data_47c70ab05d6e1440d4b73c7998fbe8ae
#
_entry.id   47c70ab05d6e1440d4b73c7998fbe8ae
#
_cell.length_a   1.000
_cell.length_b   1.000
_cell.length_c   1.000
_cell.angle_alpha   90.00
_cell.angle_beta   90.00
_cell.angle_gamma   90.00
#
_symmetry.space_group_name_H-M   'P 1'
#
loop_
_entity.id
_entity.type
_entity.pdbx_description
1 polymer ?
#
loop_
_entity_poly.entity_id
_entity_poly.type
_entity_poly.pdbx_seq_one_letter_code
_entity_poly.pdbx_strand_id
1 'polypeptide(L)'
;TARAQSGSVIAFDSRRIYDGEYVCVMRQGHPLANSPLTLDQFCASRHMLVSFSGRPFGFIDEALASLGRVRRVVLTVNQFFTAGRVVASSDLLTVLPRHFVPVTGIADALVLRPLPLDVPAVHVDALWRRRGPQQAAINWLLLALARAARRTFPQQAGPAAVD
;
A
#
# COMPACT_ATOMS: atom_id res chain seq x y z
N THR A 1 -38.85 25.75 -20.47
CA THR A 1 -38.90 24.28 -20.14
C THR A 1 -37.48 23.76 -20.16
N ALA A 2 -36.85 23.73 -18.97
CA ALA A 2 -35.53 23.14 -18.77
C ALA A 2 -35.64 21.62 -18.94
N ARG A 3 -35.01 21.05 -19.96
CA ARG A 3 -34.76 19.62 -20.04
C ARG A 3 -33.74 19.24 -18.99
N ALA A 4 -34.18 18.52 -17.97
CA ALA A 4 -33.29 17.81 -17.06
C ALA A 4 -32.45 16.84 -17.92
N GLN A 5 -31.17 17.09 -18.07
CA GLN A 5 -30.22 16.11 -18.54
C GLN A 5 -30.12 15.03 -17.46
N SER A 6 -30.78 13.88 -17.69
CA SER A 6 -30.58 12.68 -16.92
C SER A 6 -29.14 12.23 -17.13
N GLY A 7 -28.26 12.63 -16.23
CA GLY A 7 -26.91 12.09 -16.14
C GLY A 7 -27.01 10.57 -15.95
N SER A 8 -26.64 9.79 -16.94
CA SER A 8 -26.58 8.35 -16.83
C SER A 8 -25.56 8.03 -15.73
N VAL A 9 -26.01 7.46 -14.64
CA VAL A 9 -25.13 6.94 -13.58
C VAL A 9 -24.30 5.85 -14.22
N ILE A 10 -23.01 6.13 -14.39
CA ILE A 10 -22.06 5.15 -14.94
C ILE A 10 -21.85 4.10 -13.85
N ALA A 11 -22.40 2.91 -14.05
CA ALA A 11 -22.20 1.78 -13.15
C ALA A 11 -20.84 1.13 -13.43
N PHE A 12 -20.08 0.88 -12.37
CA PHE A 12 -18.81 0.14 -12.39
C PHE A 12 -18.99 -1.21 -11.74
N ASP A 13 -18.30 -2.20 -12.27
CA ASP A 13 -18.04 -3.46 -11.60
C ASP A 13 -16.62 -3.44 -11.04
N SER A 14 -16.38 -4.22 -9.99
CA SER A 14 -15.07 -4.36 -9.39
C SER A 14 -14.75 -5.81 -9.11
N ARG A 15 -13.46 -6.15 -9.13
CA ARG A 15 -12.96 -7.46 -8.73
C ARG A 15 -11.67 -7.30 -7.95
N ARG A 16 -11.59 -7.96 -6.79
CA ARG A 16 -10.35 -8.06 -6.02
C ARG A 16 -9.29 -8.81 -6.82
N ILE A 17 -8.10 -8.20 -6.98
CA ILE A 17 -6.95 -8.81 -7.64
C ILE A 17 -6.05 -9.47 -6.60
N TYR A 18 -5.73 -8.77 -5.52
CA TYR A 18 -5.02 -9.33 -4.36
C TYR A 18 -5.22 -8.48 -3.12
N ASP A 19 -4.99 -9.10 -1.96
CA ASP A 19 -4.90 -8.44 -0.67
C ASP A 19 -3.44 -8.41 -0.22
N GLY A 20 -3.04 -7.36 0.45
CA GLY A 20 -1.70 -7.17 0.97
C GLY A 20 -1.71 -6.57 2.37
N GLU A 21 -0.54 -6.48 2.95
CA GLU A 21 -0.32 -5.86 4.25
C GLU A 21 0.65 -4.70 4.15
N TYR A 22 0.56 -3.79 5.09
CA TYR A 22 1.57 -2.77 5.31
C TYR A 22 2.64 -3.28 6.27
N VAL A 23 3.89 -2.90 6.02
CA VAL A 23 5.03 -3.22 6.87
C VAL A 23 5.84 -1.97 7.18
N CYS A 24 6.44 -1.94 8.36
CA CYS A 24 7.47 -0.97 8.68
C CYS A 24 8.77 -1.39 8.00
N VAL A 25 9.40 -0.46 7.30
CA VAL A 25 10.64 -0.66 6.54
C VAL A 25 11.72 0.24 7.08
N MET A 26 12.90 -0.32 7.28
CA MET A 26 14.10 0.36 7.75
C MET A 26 15.34 -0.23 7.06
N ARG A 27 16.48 0.46 7.12
CA ARG A 27 17.74 -0.06 6.58
C ARG A 27 18.23 -1.29 7.34
N GLN A 28 19.06 -2.11 6.70
CA GLN A 28 19.88 -3.07 7.44
C GLN A 28 20.81 -2.32 8.43
N GLY A 29 21.01 -2.93 9.61
CA GLY A 29 21.80 -2.31 10.68
C GLY A 29 21.14 -1.10 11.35
N HIS A 30 19.83 -0.82 11.11
CA HIS A 30 19.08 0.12 11.92
C HIS A 30 19.00 -0.37 13.39
N PRO A 31 19.09 0.50 14.42
CA PRO A 31 19.04 0.07 15.83
C PRO A 31 17.85 -0.81 16.19
N LEU A 32 16.71 -0.63 15.50
CA LEU A 32 15.47 -1.40 15.72
C LEU A 32 15.35 -2.63 14.79
N ALA A 33 16.37 -2.91 13.97
CA ALA A 33 16.26 -3.98 12.96
C ALA A 33 16.25 -5.39 13.55
N ASN A 34 16.85 -5.60 14.73
CA ASN A 34 17.10 -6.93 15.29
C ASN A 34 16.11 -7.36 16.39
N SER A 35 15.08 -6.57 16.66
CA SER A 35 14.08 -6.85 17.68
C SER A 35 12.65 -6.61 17.16
N PRO A 36 11.61 -7.18 17.79
CA PRO A 36 10.24 -6.79 17.55
C PRO A 36 10.06 -5.28 17.76
N LEU A 37 9.39 -4.61 16.83
CA LEU A 37 9.14 -3.18 16.89
C LEU A 37 7.95 -2.90 17.81
N THR A 38 8.16 -2.15 18.89
CA THR A 38 7.08 -1.72 19.79
C THR A 38 6.43 -0.42 19.29
N LEU A 39 5.19 -0.14 19.73
CA LEU A 39 4.49 1.09 19.41
C LEU A 39 5.25 2.34 19.89
N ASP A 40 5.86 2.27 21.08
CA ASP A 40 6.64 3.37 21.63
C ASP A 40 7.88 3.65 20.79
N GLN A 41 8.62 2.63 20.38
CA GLN A 41 9.78 2.76 19.49
C GLN A 41 9.37 3.32 18.12
N PHE A 42 8.24 2.85 17.57
CA PHE A 42 7.70 3.35 16.31
C PHE A 42 7.37 4.84 16.42
N CYS A 43 6.64 5.27 17.45
CA CYS A 43 6.27 6.67 17.65
C CYS A 43 7.48 7.59 17.92
N ALA A 44 8.48 7.11 18.68
CA ALA A 44 9.68 7.87 19.00
C ALA A 44 10.65 8.05 17.82
N SER A 45 10.51 7.24 16.77
CA SER A 45 11.36 7.27 15.59
C SER A 45 11.02 8.44 14.67
N ARG A 46 11.97 8.78 13.78
CA ARG A 46 11.73 9.72 12.69
C ARG A 46 11.19 8.95 11.47
N HIS A 47 10.15 9.48 10.86
CA HIS A 47 9.47 8.82 9.75
C HIS A 47 9.61 9.59 8.45
N MET A 48 9.71 8.82 7.37
CA MET A 48 9.41 9.30 6.04
C MET A 48 8.03 8.77 5.62
N LEU A 49 7.23 9.60 5.00
CA LEU A 49 5.91 9.27 4.49
C LEU A 49 5.89 9.33 2.96
N VAL A 50 5.34 8.29 2.32
CA VAL A 50 4.95 8.38 0.92
C VAL A 50 3.58 9.08 0.85
N SER A 51 3.55 10.29 0.32
CA SER A 51 2.35 11.14 0.23
C SER A 51 2.23 11.77 -1.15
N PHE A 52 1.21 11.39 -1.89
CA PHE A 52 0.94 11.98 -3.21
C PHE A 52 0.43 13.43 -3.13
N SER A 53 -0.14 13.82 -1.99
CA SER A 53 -0.59 15.19 -1.73
C SER A 53 0.48 16.08 -1.12
N GLY A 54 1.64 15.54 -0.75
CA GLY A 54 2.70 16.25 -0.02
C GLY A 54 2.38 16.50 1.46
N ARG A 55 1.19 16.15 1.94
CA ARG A 55 0.83 16.35 3.36
C ARG A 55 1.60 15.36 4.23
N PRO A 56 2.17 15.80 5.37
CA PRO A 56 2.89 14.92 6.31
C PRO A 56 1.93 14.14 7.24
N PHE A 57 0.77 13.74 6.73
CA PHE A 57 -0.29 13.06 7.45
C PHE A 57 -0.99 12.03 6.54
N GLY A 58 -1.26 10.84 7.05
CA GLY A 58 -1.93 9.76 6.32
C GLY A 58 -2.61 8.76 7.25
N PHE A 59 -3.09 7.65 6.71
CA PHE A 59 -3.87 6.65 7.43
C PHE A 59 -3.18 6.06 8.69
N ILE A 60 -1.85 5.98 8.71
CA ILE A 60 -1.09 5.59 9.91
C ILE A 60 -1.24 6.64 11.01
N ASP A 61 -1.26 7.92 10.63
CA ASP A 61 -1.40 9.01 11.59
C ASP A 61 -2.82 9.07 12.15
N GLU A 62 -3.83 8.70 11.35
CA GLU A 62 -5.22 8.52 11.78
C GLU A 62 -5.33 7.35 12.77
N ALA A 63 -4.71 6.20 12.45
CA ALA A 63 -4.70 5.04 13.34
C ALA A 63 -3.96 5.33 14.66
N LEU A 64 -2.84 6.06 14.62
CA LEU A 64 -2.14 6.48 15.83
C LEU A 64 -2.96 7.46 16.66
N ALA A 65 -3.65 8.40 16.03
CA ALA A 65 -4.51 9.36 16.72
C ALA A 65 -5.65 8.68 17.48
N SER A 66 -6.23 7.60 16.94
CA SER A 66 -7.26 6.80 17.65
C SER A 66 -6.73 6.11 18.91
N LEU A 67 -5.41 5.92 19.01
CA LEU A 67 -4.71 5.38 20.18
C LEU A 67 -4.15 6.49 21.09
N GLY A 68 -4.45 7.76 20.82
CA GLY A 68 -3.87 8.90 21.53
C GLY A 68 -2.36 9.06 21.30
N ARG A 69 -1.85 8.58 20.17
CA ARG A 69 -0.42 8.57 19.83
C ARG A 69 -0.15 9.41 18.58
N VAL A 70 1.09 9.84 18.46
CA VAL A 70 1.59 10.57 17.28
C VAL A 70 2.98 10.06 16.91
N ARG A 71 3.37 10.25 15.66
CA ARG A 71 4.75 10.02 15.18
C ARG A 71 5.31 11.29 14.56
N ARG A 72 6.62 11.35 14.37
CA ARG A 72 7.30 12.49 13.76
C ARG A 72 7.62 12.19 12.30
N VAL A 73 6.83 12.72 11.37
CA VAL A 73 7.13 12.71 9.93
C VAL A 73 8.07 13.88 9.64
N VAL A 74 9.29 13.57 9.19
CA VAL A 74 10.35 14.57 8.91
C VAL A 74 10.61 14.74 7.42
N LEU A 75 10.09 13.85 6.58
CA LEU A 75 10.24 13.87 5.13
C LEU A 75 9.00 13.27 4.46
N THR A 76 8.57 13.88 3.38
CA THR A 76 7.57 13.30 2.47
C THR A 76 8.17 13.09 1.09
N VAL A 77 7.82 11.98 0.44
CA VAL A 77 8.14 11.68 -0.96
C VAL A 77 6.86 11.24 -1.66
N ASN A 78 6.81 11.37 -2.97
CA ASN A 78 5.61 11.03 -3.75
C ASN A 78 5.70 9.69 -4.51
N GLN A 79 6.75 8.89 -4.24
CA GLN A 79 6.98 7.61 -4.93
C GLN A 79 7.53 6.55 -3.97
N PHE A 80 7.01 5.35 -4.06
CA PHE A 80 7.46 4.20 -3.28
C PHE A 80 8.90 3.78 -3.60
N PHE A 81 9.33 3.91 -4.86
CA PHE A 81 10.71 3.58 -5.27
C PHE A 81 11.74 4.50 -4.61
N THR A 82 11.46 5.80 -4.54
CA THR A 82 12.31 6.77 -3.86
C THR A 82 12.36 6.48 -2.36
N ALA A 83 11.24 6.07 -1.78
CA ALA A 83 11.15 5.76 -0.35
C ALA A 83 12.14 4.68 0.07
N GLY A 84 12.22 3.57 -0.66
CA GLY A 84 13.17 2.51 -0.37
C GLY A 84 14.62 3.00 -0.32
N ARG A 85 15.03 3.77 -1.32
CA ARG A 85 16.41 4.29 -1.43
C ARG A 85 16.78 5.25 -0.30
N VAL A 86 15.88 6.16 0.06
CA VAL A 86 16.10 7.11 1.17
C VAL A 86 16.23 6.36 2.49
N VAL A 87 15.37 5.38 2.74
CA VAL A 87 15.41 4.60 3.98
C VAL A 87 16.67 3.75 4.06
N ALA A 88 17.12 3.13 2.96
CA ALA A 88 18.32 2.33 2.95
C ALA A 88 19.60 3.12 3.34
N SER A 89 19.59 4.44 3.14
CA SER A 89 20.72 5.34 3.44
C SER A 89 20.49 6.27 4.64
N SER A 90 19.49 5.99 5.48
CA SER A 90 19.15 6.84 6.63
C SER A 90 18.61 6.03 7.80
N ASP A 91 18.46 6.69 8.97
CA ASP A 91 17.78 6.11 10.15
C ASP A 91 16.28 6.45 10.17
N LEU A 92 15.67 6.67 9.01
CA LEU A 92 14.24 6.91 8.92
C LEU A 92 13.48 5.57 8.83
N LEU A 93 12.33 5.52 9.47
CA LEU A 93 11.33 4.48 9.23
C LEU A 93 10.37 4.92 8.14
N THR A 94 9.88 3.98 7.36
CA THR A 94 8.73 4.22 6.47
C THR A 94 7.75 3.06 6.54
N VAL A 95 6.51 3.30 6.12
CA VAL A 95 5.49 2.26 5.99
C VAL A 95 5.18 2.08 4.51
N LEU A 96 5.36 0.88 4.02
CA LEU A 96 5.10 0.51 2.63
C LEU A 96 4.19 -0.72 2.57
N PRO A 97 3.39 -0.86 1.51
CA PRO A 97 2.81 -2.16 1.19
C PRO A 97 3.94 -3.17 0.96
N ARG A 98 3.88 -4.34 1.58
CA ARG A 98 4.95 -5.36 1.52
C ARG A 98 5.38 -5.69 0.10
N HIS A 99 4.41 -5.77 -0.83
CA HIS A 99 4.66 -6.11 -2.22
C HIS A 99 5.43 -5.04 -3.01
N PHE A 100 5.51 -3.81 -2.50
CA PHE A 100 6.34 -2.77 -3.12
C PHE A 100 7.81 -2.86 -2.73
N VAL A 101 8.16 -3.55 -1.66
CA VAL A 101 9.55 -3.61 -1.19
C VAL A 101 10.49 -4.27 -2.21
N PRO A 102 10.17 -5.44 -2.81
CA PRO A 102 11.02 -6.02 -3.85
C PRO A 102 11.20 -5.12 -5.08
N VAL A 103 10.14 -4.36 -5.45
CA VAL A 103 10.18 -3.47 -6.64
C VAL A 103 11.03 -2.23 -6.41
N THR A 104 11.45 -1.93 -5.19
CA THR A 104 12.41 -0.83 -4.92
C THR A 104 13.80 -1.09 -5.54
N GLY A 105 14.09 -2.36 -5.86
CA GLY A 105 15.37 -2.80 -6.42
C GLY A 105 16.52 -2.86 -5.40
N ILE A 106 16.21 -2.67 -4.11
CA ILE A 106 17.20 -2.67 -3.02
C ILE A 106 16.68 -3.41 -1.78
N ALA A 107 15.80 -4.40 -1.99
CA ALA A 107 15.17 -5.15 -0.90
C ALA A 107 16.19 -5.75 0.07
N ASP A 108 17.35 -6.19 -0.43
CA ASP A 108 18.43 -6.78 0.37
C ASP A 108 19.09 -5.79 1.34
N ALA A 109 18.95 -4.49 1.10
CA ALA A 109 19.42 -3.44 2.01
C ALA A 109 18.37 -3.02 3.08
N LEU A 110 17.20 -3.64 3.05
CA LEU A 110 16.05 -3.28 3.87
C LEU A 110 15.66 -4.41 4.83
N VAL A 111 15.19 -4.01 6.01
CA VAL A 111 14.56 -4.90 6.99
C VAL A 111 13.09 -4.54 7.10
N LEU A 112 12.23 -5.56 7.07
CA LEU A 112 10.79 -5.44 7.20
C LEU A 112 10.37 -5.92 8.60
N ARG A 113 9.53 -5.14 9.25
CA ARG A 113 8.92 -5.50 10.53
C ARG A 113 7.39 -5.35 10.43
N PRO A 114 6.62 -6.22 11.11
CA PRO A 114 5.21 -5.97 11.30
C PRO A 114 4.96 -4.59 11.90
N LEU A 115 3.85 -3.97 11.55
CA LEU A 115 3.44 -2.72 12.21
C LEU A 115 3.02 -3.04 13.65
N PRO A 116 3.41 -2.19 14.64
CA PRO A 116 3.01 -2.38 16.04
C PRO A 116 1.62 -1.78 16.33
N LEU A 117 0.77 -1.68 15.33
CA LEU A 117 -0.61 -1.19 15.41
C LEU A 117 -1.44 -1.83 14.29
N ASP A 118 -2.73 -1.98 14.53
CA ASP A 118 -3.66 -2.49 13.53
C ASP A 118 -3.99 -1.42 12.50
N VAL A 119 -3.89 -1.78 11.24
CA VAL A 119 -4.25 -0.92 10.10
C VAL A 119 -5.03 -1.71 9.06
N PRO A 120 -5.89 -1.06 8.26
CA PRO A 120 -6.58 -1.73 7.17
C PRO A 120 -5.61 -2.42 6.21
N ALA A 121 -5.99 -3.58 5.72
CA ALA A 121 -5.24 -4.28 4.69
C ALA A 121 -5.14 -3.45 3.40
N VAL A 122 -4.10 -3.69 2.61
CA VAL A 122 -4.00 -3.16 1.26
C VAL A 122 -4.94 -3.96 0.36
N HIS A 123 -5.88 -3.28 -0.27
CA HIS A 123 -6.79 -3.87 -1.23
C HIS A 123 -6.49 -3.34 -2.62
N VAL A 124 -6.19 -4.24 -3.56
CA VAL A 124 -5.99 -3.87 -4.96
C VAL A 124 -7.11 -4.48 -5.79
N ASP A 125 -7.97 -3.61 -6.29
CA ASP A 125 -9.14 -3.95 -7.07
C ASP A 125 -9.00 -3.45 -8.50
N ALA A 126 -9.44 -4.25 -9.47
CA ALA A 126 -9.70 -3.80 -10.82
C ALA A 126 -11.13 -3.24 -10.89
N LEU A 127 -11.28 -2.06 -11.52
CA LEU A 127 -12.58 -1.44 -11.79
C LEU A 127 -12.79 -1.27 -13.28
N TRP A 128 -14.00 -1.57 -13.77
CA TRP A 128 -14.37 -1.35 -15.16
C TRP A 128 -15.84 -0.96 -15.30
N ARG A 129 -16.20 -0.36 -16.43
CA ARG A 129 -17.60 -0.06 -16.74
C ARG A 129 -18.40 -1.35 -16.90
N ARG A 130 -19.54 -1.45 -16.23
CA ARG A 130 -20.45 -2.62 -16.27
C ARG A 130 -20.94 -2.96 -17.69
N ARG A 131 -21.11 -1.97 -18.55
CA ARG A 131 -21.59 -2.14 -19.92
C ARG A 131 -20.62 -1.50 -20.90
N GLY A 132 -20.02 -2.33 -21.75
CA GLY A 132 -19.11 -1.88 -22.79
C GLY A 132 -18.95 -2.96 -23.86
N PRO A 133 -18.59 -2.58 -25.08
CA PRO A 133 -18.44 -3.50 -26.22
C PRO A 133 -17.24 -4.43 -26.07
N GLN A 134 -16.40 -4.24 -25.05
CA GLN A 134 -15.11 -4.93 -24.86
C GLN A 134 -15.13 -5.94 -23.72
N GLN A 135 -16.27 -6.51 -23.35
CA GLN A 135 -16.38 -7.40 -22.19
C GLN A 135 -15.45 -8.62 -22.27
N ALA A 136 -15.25 -9.19 -23.46
CA ALA A 136 -14.35 -10.31 -23.66
C ALA A 136 -12.88 -9.92 -23.37
N ALA A 137 -12.44 -8.75 -23.83
CA ALA A 137 -11.11 -8.22 -23.59
C ALA A 137 -10.90 -7.91 -22.08
N ILE A 138 -11.91 -7.36 -21.41
CA ILE A 138 -11.88 -7.11 -19.97
C ILE A 138 -11.72 -8.42 -19.20
N ASN A 139 -12.51 -9.44 -19.52
CA ASN A 139 -12.43 -10.75 -18.87
C ASN A 139 -11.05 -11.38 -19.07
N TRP A 140 -10.49 -11.32 -20.27
CA TRP A 140 -9.14 -11.80 -20.54
C TRP A 140 -8.09 -11.04 -19.69
N LEU A 141 -8.20 -9.70 -19.64
CA LEU A 141 -7.28 -8.88 -18.84
C LEU A 141 -7.36 -9.19 -17.35
N LEU A 142 -8.58 -9.37 -16.80
CA LEU A 142 -8.78 -9.73 -15.39
C LEU A 142 -8.15 -11.08 -15.07
N LEU A 143 -8.26 -12.07 -15.97
CA LEU A 143 -7.59 -13.35 -15.80
C LEU A 143 -6.06 -13.22 -15.87
N ALA A 144 -5.55 -12.40 -16.78
CA ALA A 144 -4.12 -12.13 -16.90
C ALA A 144 -3.57 -11.44 -15.64
N LEU A 145 -4.26 -10.41 -15.14
CA LEU A 145 -3.91 -9.71 -13.90
C LEU A 145 -3.93 -10.65 -12.69
N ALA A 146 -4.97 -11.47 -12.55
CA ALA A 146 -5.06 -12.43 -11.44
C ALA A 146 -3.94 -13.50 -11.51
N ARG A 147 -3.54 -13.95 -12.70
CA ARG A 147 -2.40 -14.86 -12.88
C ARG A 147 -1.08 -14.18 -12.53
N ALA A 148 -0.87 -12.95 -12.98
CA ALA A 148 0.32 -12.17 -12.67
C ALA A 148 0.44 -11.94 -11.16
N ALA A 149 -0.64 -11.51 -10.49
CA ALA A 149 -0.65 -11.29 -9.05
C ALA A 149 -0.27 -12.56 -8.27
N ARG A 150 -0.84 -13.73 -8.62
CA ARG A 150 -0.49 -15.01 -7.98
C ARG A 150 0.97 -15.40 -8.17
N ARG A 151 1.57 -15.08 -9.31
CA ARG A 151 2.99 -15.37 -9.58
C ARG A 151 3.92 -14.44 -8.85
N THR A 152 3.55 -13.16 -8.74
CA THR A 152 4.40 -12.12 -8.15
C THR A 152 4.23 -12.05 -6.63
N PHE A 153 3.02 -12.33 -6.12
CA PHE A 153 2.65 -12.19 -4.70
C PHE A 153 1.89 -13.44 -4.20
N PRO A 154 2.52 -14.61 -4.17
CA PRO A 154 1.83 -15.89 -3.90
C PRO A 154 1.14 -15.95 -2.53
N GLN A 155 1.63 -15.21 -1.54
CA GLN A 155 1.07 -15.17 -0.18
C GLN A 155 -0.06 -14.15 -0.01
N GLN A 156 -0.33 -13.33 -1.02
CA GLN A 156 -1.25 -12.19 -0.96
C GLN A 156 -2.36 -12.27 -2.01
N ALA A 157 -2.36 -13.32 -2.83
CA ALA A 157 -3.42 -13.52 -3.80
C ALA A 157 -4.70 -13.95 -3.08
N GLY A 158 -5.75 -13.16 -3.22
CA GLY A 158 -7.08 -13.49 -2.68
C GLY A 158 -7.60 -14.83 -3.19
N PRO A 159 -8.59 -15.44 -2.53
CA PRO A 159 -9.18 -16.69 -2.98
C PRO A 159 -9.64 -16.56 -4.43
N ALA A 160 -9.31 -17.56 -5.23
CA ALA A 160 -9.82 -17.65 -6.60
C ALA A 160 -11.34 -17.62 -6.53
N ALA A 161 -11.98 -16.59 -7.08
CA ALA A 161 -13.41 -16.64 -7.30
C ALA A 161 -13.64 -17.84 -8.23
N VAL A 162 -14.23 -18.89 -7.68
CA VAL A 162 -14.71 -20.05 -8.43
C VAL A 162 -15.93 -19.56 -9.20
N ASP A 163 -15.86 -19.66 -10.53
CA ASP A 163 -16.88 -19.56 -11.58
C ASP A 163 -17.61 -18.23 -11.77
#